data_2ad6e089424950a6a58222cca49eec21
#
_entry.id   2ad6e089424950a6a58222cca49eec21
#
_cell.length_a   1.000
_cell.length_b   1.000
_cell.length_c   1.000
_cell.angle_alpha   90.00
_cell.angle_beta   90.00
_cell.angle_gamma   90.00
#
_symmetry.space_group_name_H-M   'P 1'
#
loop_
_entity.id
_entity.type
_entity.pdbx_description
1 polymer ?
#
loop_
_entity_poly.entity_id
_entity_poly.type
_entity_poly.pdbx_seq_one_letter_code
_entity_poly.pdbx_strand_id
1 'polypeptide(L)'
;AVGVAVKKLQDSRKEKEDERIAAIEEAVMNNRDYGDRKAYLVGGGLATLAAAAYLIRDCRFPANQITVYEGMHILGGSNDGIGTPEQGFVCRGGRMLNEETYENFWELFGSIPSLRQPGHSVTEEILEFDHAHPTCAKARLVDKDGNILDVKSMGFNQADRMALLKLLMTDEKKLDNLTIQDWFK
;
A
#
# COMPACT_ATOMS: atom_id res chain seq x y z
N ALA A 1 -29.98 9.33 26.42
CA ALA A 1 -30.10 7.88 26.74
C ALA A 1 -30.69 7.08 25.56
N VAL A 2 -31.81 7.48 24.95
CA VAL A 2 -32.49 6.75 23.87
C VAL A 2 -31.63 6.69 22.60
N GLY A 3 -30.98 7.77 22.18
CA GLY A 3 -30.13 7.81 20.96
C GLY A 3 -28.91 6.87 21.05
N VAL A 4 -28.30 6.74 22.21
CA VAL A 4 -27.17 5.82 22.43
C VAL A 4 -27.61 4.35 22.35
N ALA A 5 -28.83 4.05 22.91
CA ALA A 5 -29.38 2.71 22.83
C ALA A 5 -29.73 2.31 21.38
N VAL A 6 -30.32 3.23 20.60
CA VAL A 6 -30.65 3.01 19.20
C VAL A 6 -29.38 2.78 18.39
N LYS A 7 -28.34 3.59 18.60
CA LYS A 7 -27.06 3.43 17.91
C LYS A 7 -26.43 2.06 18.24
N LYS A 8 -26.37 1.68 19.51
CA LYS A 8 -25.87 0.34 19.91
C LYS A 8 -26.63 -0.81 19.25
N LEU A 9 -27.97 -0.68 19.12
CA LEU A 9 -28.78 -1.70 18.44
C LEU A 9 -28.52 -1.75 16.93
N GLN A 10 -28.27 -0.60 16.31
CA GLN A 10 -27.90 -0.53 14.89
C GLN A 10 -26.52 -1.13 14.66
N ASP A 11 -25.54 -0.78 15.49
CA ASP A 11 -24.17 -1.32 15.40
C ASP A 11 -24.18 -2.84 15.60
N SER A 12 -24.91 -3.36 16.60
CA SER A 12 -25.03 -4.80 16.82
C SER A 12 -25.78 -5.55 15.71
N ARG A 13 -26.73 -4.90 15.04
CA ARG A 13 -27.40 -5.50 13.87
C ARG A 13 -26.48 -5.55 12.66
N LYS A 14 -25.71 -4.50 12.45
CA LYS A 14 -24.73 -4.45 11.38
C LYS A 14 -23.65 -5.51 11.58
N GLU A 15 -23.11 -5.62 12.77
CA GLU A 15 -22.11 -6.62 13.13
C GLU A 15 -22.60 -8.05 12.85
N LYS A 16 -23.82 -8.38 13.25
CA LYS A 16 -24.42 -9.71 12.96
C LYS A 16 -24.67 -9.95 11.47
N GLU A 17 -25.02 -8.93 10.72
CA GLU A 17 -25.20 -9.05 9.27
C GLU A 17 -23.85 -9.24 8.57
N ASP A 18 -22.80 -8.50 8.99
CA ASP A 18 -21.45 -8.64 8.48
C ASP A 18 -20.88 -10.04 8.78
N GLU A 19 -21.09 -10.57 10.00
CA GLU A 19 -20.74 -11.95 10.36
C GLU A 19 -21.47 -12.99 9.50
N ARG A 20 -22.76 -12.76 9.22
CA ARG A 20 -23.54 -13.67 8.38
C ARG A 20 -23.08 -13.64 6.93
N ILE A 21 -22.76 -12.46 6.38
CA ILE A 21 -22.21 -12.30 5.04
C ILE A 21 -20.85 -13.03 4.96
N ALA A 22 -19.96 -12.80 5.92
CA ALA A 22 -18.66 -13.46 5.96
C ALA A 22 -18.79 -14.99 6.00
N ALA A 23 -19.72 -15.53 6.80
CA ALA A 23 -19.96 -16.98 6.84
C ALA A 23 -20.48 -17.55 5.52
N ILE A 24 -21.34 -16.80 4.80
CA ILE A 24 -21.85 -17.21 3.49
C ILE A 24 -20.71 -17.16 2.46
N GLU A 25 -19.90 -16.12 2.46
CA GLU A 25 -18.74 -15.97 1.59
C GLU A 25 -17.74 -17.10 1.81
N GLU A 26 -17.44 -17.41 3.06
CA GLU A 26 -16.57 -18.53 3.41
C GLU A 26 -17.14 -19.87 2.92
N ALA A 27 -18.43 -20.12 3.12
CA ALA A 27 -19.08 -21.34 2.63
C ALA A 27 -19.04 -21.45 1.11
N VAL A 28 -19.25 -20.34 0.39
CA VAL A 28 -19.15 -20.27 -1.08
C VAL A 28 -17.72 -20.56 -1.53
N MET A 29 -16.72 -19.99 -0.86
CA MET A 29 -15.31 -20.19 -1.19
C MET A 29 -14.86 -21.63 -0.94
N ASN A 30 -15.26 -22.22 0.19
CA ASN A 30 -14.93 -23.61 0.53
C ASN A 30 -15.55 -24.64 -0.42
N ASN A 31 -16.65 -24.30 -1.08
CA ASN A 31 -17.33 -25.17 -2.03
C ASN A 31 -16.93 -24.93 -3.51
N ARG A 32 -15.96 -24.02 -3.77
CA ARG A 32 -15.50 -23.79 -5.15
C ARG A 32 -14.70 -24.99 -5.65
N ASP A 33 -15.17 -25.54 -6.76
CA ASP A 33 -14.42 -26.52 -7.53
C ASP A 33 -13.71 -25.81 -8.69
N TYR A 34 -12.40 -25.84 -8.67
CA TYR A 34 -11.57 -25.26 -9.73
C TYR A 34 -11.27 -26.24 -10.87
N GLY A 35 -11.56 -27.53 -10.68
CA GLY A 35 -11.25 -28.58 -11.65
C GLY A 35 -9.79 -28.55 -12.06
N ASP A 36 -9.52 -28.64 -13.37
CA ASP A 36 -8.17 -28.59 -13.95
C ASP A 36 -7.69 -27.16 -14.29
N ARG A 37 -8.35 -26.13 -13.76
CA ARG A 37 -7.94 -24.73 -14.00
C ARG A 37 -6.57 -24.46 -13.44
N LYS A 38 -5.77 -23.72 -14.17
CA LYS A 38 -4.41 -23.31 -13.77
C LYS A 38 -4.30 -21.80 -13.76
N ALA A 39 -3.59 -21.29 -12.79
CA ALA A 39 -3.21 -19.88 -12.73
C ALA A 39 -1.74 -19.71 -13.14
N TYR A 40 -1.50 -18.87 -14.13
CA TYR A 40 -0.16 -18.52 -14.59
C TYR A 40 0.10 -17.06 -14.29
N LEU A 41 1.07 -16.80 -13.44
CA LEU A 41 1.45 -15.49 -12.97
C LEU A 41 2.82 -15.13 -13.56
N VAL A 42 2.92 -13.96 -14.19
CA VAL A 42 4.14 -13.55 -14.89
C VAL A 42 4.84 -12.44 -14.12
N GLY A 43 6.12 -12.66 -13.81
CA GLY A 43 6.94 -11.83 -12.96
C GLY A 43 6.88 -12.27 -11.49
N GLY A 44 8.00 -12.20 -10.78
CA GLY A 44 8.12 -12.56 -9.36
C GLY A 44 8.12 -11.35 -8.43
N GLY A 45 7.52 -10.23 -8.84
CA GLY A 45 7.42 -9.04 -8.03
C GLY A 45 6.32 -9.11 -6.96
N LEU A 46 6.28 -8.12 -6.09
CA LEU A 46 5.38 -8.07 -4.94
C LEU A 46 3.91 -8.27 -5.31
N ALA A 47 3.43 -7.61 -6.35
CA ALA A 47 2.03 -7.73 -6.79
C ALA A 47 1.66 -9.15 -7.22
N THR A 48 2.55 -9.82 -7.93
CA THR A 48 2.34 -11.19 -8.40
C THR A 48 2.39 -12.21 -7.26
N LEU A 49 3.34 -12.03 -6.33
CA LEU A 49 3.43 -12.87 -5.13
C LEU A 49 2.22 -12.66 -4.22
N ALA A 50 1.76 -11.42 -4.06
CA ALA A 50 0.52 -11.11 -3.36
C ALA A 50 -0.70 -11.78 -4.01
N ALA A 51 -0.81 -11.70 -5.34
CA ALA A 51 -1.89 -12.38 -6.07
C ALA A 51 -1.88 -13.91 -5.83
N ALA A 52 -0.71 -14.54 -5.80
CA ALA A 52 -0.59 -15.96 -5.46
C ALA A 52 -1.06 -16.24 -4.02
N ALA A 53 -0.65 -15.39 -3.07
CA ALA A 53 -1.06 -15.51 -1.68
C ALA A 53 -2.59 -15.38 -1.51
N TYR A 54 -3.20 -14.37 -2.12
CA TYR A 54 -4.65 -14.16 -2.09
C TYR A 54 -5.42 -15.30 -2.78
N LEU A 55 -4.92 -15.81 -3.91
CA LEU A 55 -5.54 -16.96 -4.57
C LEU A 55 -5.59 -18.17 -3.64
N ILE A 56 -4.52 -18.44 -2.90
CA ILE A 56 -4.45 -19.58 -1.98
C ILE A 56 -5.28 -19.32 -0.72
N ARG A 57 -5.03 -18.17 -0.06
CA ARG A 57 -5.61 -17.84 1.25
C ARG A 57 -7.11 -17.59 1.16
N ASP A 58 -7.50 -16.67 0.25
CA ASP A 58 -8.85 -16.14 0.23
C ASP A 58 -9.73 -16.83 -0.80
N CYS A 59 -9.19 -17.18 -1.95
CA CYS A 59 -9.94 -17.90 -2.98
C CYS A 59 -9.92 -19.43 -2.78
N ARG A 60 -9.11 -19.98 -1.89
CA ARG A 60 -8.91 -21.41 -1.71
C ARG A 60 -8.48 -22.11 -3.01
N PHE A 61 -7.79 -21.40 -3.89
CA PHE A 61 -7.29 -21.95 -5.12
C PHE A 61 -6.15 -22.95 -4.84
N PRO A 62 -6.13 -24.13 -5.48
CA PRO A 62 -5.10 -25.13 -5.20
C PRO A 62 -3.70 -24.62 -5.54
N ALA A 63 -2.81 -24.62 -4.56
CA ALA A 63 -1.46 -24.06 -4.71
C ALA A 63 -0.65 -24.79 -5.81
N ASN A 64 -0.87 -26.10 -5.98
CA ASN A 64 -0.23 -26.89 -7.03
C ASN A 64 -0.71 -26.59 -8.46
N GLN A 65 -1.77 -25.77 -8.60
CA GLN A 65 -2.28 -25.28 -9.87
C GLN A 65 -1.82 -23.85 -10.18
N ILE A 66 -1.00 -23.26 -9.32
CA ILE A 66 -0.43 -21.92 -9.51
C ILE A 66 1.02 -22.07 -9.98
N THR A 67 1.36 -21.36 -11.06
CA THR A 67 2.74 -21.28 -11.55
C THR A 67 3.14 -19.82 -11.67
N VAL A 68 4.23 -19.42 -11.03
CA VAL A 68 4.84 -18.10 -11.16
C VAL A 68 6.05 -18.22 -12.09
N TYR A 69 6.06 -17.43 -13.15
CA TYR A 69 7.18 -17.32 -14.07
C TYR A 69 8.02 -16.09 -13.75
N GLU A 70 9.29 -16.31 -13.42
CA GLU A 70 10.26 -15.23 -13.19
C GLU A 70 11.49 -15.47 -14.06
N GLY A 71 11.96 -14.42 -14.74
CA GLY A 71 13.14 -14.48 -15.59
C GLY A 71 14.46 -14.36 -14.83
N MET A 72 14.40 -13.89 -13.59
CA MET A 72 15.60 -13.75 -12.74
C MET A 72 15.64 -14.89 -11.71
N HIS A 73 16.83 -15.12 -11.17
CA HIS A 73 17.06 -16.15 -10.16
C HIS A 73 16.59 -15.76 -8.74
N ILE A 74 16.11 -14.51 -8.57
CA ILE A 74 15.63 -13.96 -7.29
C ILE A 74 14.22 -13.38 -7.47
N LEU A 75 13.37 -13.63 -6.49
CA LEU A 75 12.03 -13.04 -6.39
C LEU A 75 12.09 -11.67 -5.69
N GLY A 76 11.01 -10.91 -5.80
CA GLY A 76 10.85 -9.60 -5.15
C GLY A 76 10.73 -8.44 -6.15
N GLY A 77 11.16 -8.62 -7.39
CA GLY A 77 11.13 -7.57 -8.42
C GLY A 77 11.92 -6.35 -7.99
N SER A 78 11.30 -5.17 -7.98
CA SER A 78 11.96 -3.93 -7.53
C SER A 78 12.21 -3.87 -6.01
N ASN A 79 11.68 -4.80 -5.24
CA ASN A 79 11.89 -4.92 -3.80
C ASN A 79 12.85 -6.07 -3.44
N ASP A 80 13.55 -6.62 -4.43
CA ASP A 80 14.57 -7.62 -4.18
C ASP A 80 15.74 -7.04 -3.37
N GLY A 81 16.42 -7.90 -2.66
CA GLY A 81 17.61 -7.57 -1.90
C GLY A 81 18.57 -8.77 -1.84
N ILE A 82 19.83 -8.47 -1.70
CA ILE A 82 20.89 -9.49 -1.56
C ILE A 82 21.83 -9.07 -0.44
N GLY A 83 22.37 -10.04 0.29
CA GLY A 83 23.35 -9.80 1.34
C GLY A 83 23.22 -10.75 2.49
N THR A 84 24.08 -10.54 3.48
CA THR A 84 24.08 -11.25 4.75
C THR A 84 24.25 -10.25 5.90
N PRO A 85 23.93 -10.63 7.15
CA PRO A 85 24.16 -9.77 8.30
C PRO A 85 25.62 -9.30 8.43
N GLU A 86 26.59 -10.15 8.04
CA GLU A 86 28.03 -9.86 8.16
C GLU A 86 28.53 -8.91 7.07
N GLN A 87 27.96 -9.01 5.87
CA GLN A 87 28.38 -8.21 4.70
C GLN A 87 27.50 -6.99 4.47
N GLY A 88 26.37 -6.91 5.19
CA GLY A 88 25.31 -5.95 4.94
C GLY A 88 24.40 -6.38 3.79
N PHE A 89 23.36 -5.60 3.56
CA PHE A 89 22.34 -5.85 2.55
C PHE A 89 22.38 -4.79 1.47
N VAL A 90 22.24 -5.21 0.23
CA VAL A 90 22.11 -4.34 -0.95
C VAL A 90 20.68 -4.48 -1.46
N CYS A 91 19.99 -3.36 -1.61
CA CYS A 91 18.66 -3.28 -2.22
C CYS A 91 18.66 -2.27 -3.37
N ARG A 92 17.68 -2.38 -4.27
CA ARG A 92 17.59 -1.48 -5.45
C ARG A 92 17.24 -0.04 -5.06
N GLY A 93 16.75 0.19 -3.88
CA GLY A 93 16.45 1.51 -3.36
C GLY A 93 15.56 1.43 -2.13
N GLY A 94 15.58 2.49 -1.32
CA GLY A 94 14.68 2.63 -0.18
C GLY A 94 13.21 2.70 -0.64
N ARG A 95 12.33 2.18 0.20
CA ARG A 95 10.88 2.32 0.06
C ARG A 95 10.35 2.96 1.33
N MET A 96 9.55 4.00 1.15
CA MET A 96 8.82 4.62 2.26
C MET A 96 7.40 4.10 2.22
N LEU A 97 6.97 3.50 3.30
CA LEU A 97 5.63 2.96 3.47
C LEU A 97 4.86 3.86 4.43
N ASN A 98 3.65 4.27 4.04
CA ASN A 98 2.77 5.07 4.88
C ASN A 98 1.74 4.16 5.55
N GLU A 99 1.57 4.31 6.85
CA GLU A 99 0.59 3.53 7.62
C GLU A 99 -0.86 3.81 7.18
N GLU A 100 -1.15 5.05 6.78
CA GLU A 100 -2.49 5.51 6.38
C GLU A 100 -2.88 5.11 4.96
N THR A 101 -1.93 4.58 4.18
CA THR A 101 -2.13 4.12 2.81
C THR A 101 -1.64 2.66 2.70
N TYR A 102 -1.65 2.09 1.53
CA TYR A 102 -1.20 0.71 1.30
C TYR A 102 -2.01 -0.35 2.09
N GLU A 103 -3.31 -0.17 2.22
CA GLU A 103 -4.21 -1.06 3.00
C GLU A 103 -3.99 -2.54 2.69
N ASN A 104 -3.96 -2.92 1.40
CA ASN A 104 -3.73 -4.30 0.97
C ASN A 104 -2.33 -4.82 1.34
N PHE A 105 -1.34 -3.93 1.40
CA PHE A 105 0.02 -4.29 1.82
C PHE A 105 0.01 -4.67 3.32
N TRP A 106 -0.51 -3.80 4.16
CA TRP A 106 -0.55 -4.02 5.60
C TRP A 106 -1.41 -5.23 5.97
N GLU A 107 -2.53 -5.42 5.28
CA GLU A 107 -3.39 -6.59 5.46
C GLU A 107 -2.65 -7.89 5.12
N LEU A 108 -2.03 -7.96 3.94
CA LEU A 108 -1.30 -9.15 3.52
C LEU A 108 -0.14 -9.47 4.46
N PHE A 109 0.71 -8.48 4.75
CA PHE A 109 1.89 -8.66 5.59
C PHE A 109 1.53 -8.89 7.07
N GLY A 110 0.36 -8.44 7.51
CA GLY A 110 -0.24 -8.78 8.80
C GLY A 110 -0.58 -10.27 8.92
N SER A 111 -0.83 -10.95 7.81
CA SER A 111 -1.08 -12.40 7.77
C SER A 111 0.20 -13.26 7.66
N ILE A 112 1.36 -12.65 7.45
CA ILE A 112 2.64 -13.34 7.27
C ILE A 112 3.43 -13.28 8.58
N PRO A 113 3.81 -14.43 9.17
CA PRO A 113 4.61 -14.45 10.38
C PRO A 113 6.02 -13.88 10.15
N SER A 114 6.50 -13.06 11.08
CA SER A 114 7.89 -12.60 11.07
C SER A 114 8.84 -13.78 11.26
N LEU A 115 9.91 -13.80 10.45
CA LEU A 115 11.00 -14.78 10.61
C LEU A 115 11.97 -14.41 11.74
N ARG A 116 11.98 -13.14 12.16
CA ARG A 116 12.91 -12.60 13.15
C ARG A 116 12.30 -12.53 14.55
N GLN A 117 11.01 -12.27 14.62
CA GLN A 117 10.27 -12.05 15.86
C GLN A 117 9.13 -13.06 15.98
N PRO A 118 9.36 -14.24 16.60
CA PRO A 118 8.33 -15.24 16.78
C PRO A 118 7.10 -14.68 17.51
N GLY A 119 5.92 -14.92 16.95
CA GLY A 119 4.66 -14.41 17.51
C GLY A 119 4.23 -13.05 16.97
N HIS A 120 5.06 -12.39 16.15
CA HIS A 120 4.70 -11.16 15.45
C HIS A 120 4.48 -11.42 13.97
N SER A 121 3.69 -10.56 13.34
CA SER A 121 3.58 -10.49 11.89
C SER A 121 4.69 -9.62 11.28
N VAL A 122 4.88 -9.70 9.97
CA VAL A 122 5.80 -8.80 9.26
C VAL A 122 5.35 -7.35 9.35
N THR A 123 4.04 -7.07 9.36
CA THR A 123 3.49 -5.72 9.57
C THR A 123 3.92 -5.18 10.93
N GLU A 124 3.74 -5.93 12.00
CA GLU A 124 4.13 -5.52 13.35
C GLU A 124 5.65 -5.26 13.42
N GLU A 125 6.47 -6.15 12.86
CA GLU A 125 7.92 -5.97 12.82
C GLU A 125 8.33 -4.66 12.10
N ILE A 126 7.70 -4.35 10.96
CA ILE A 126 7.99 -3.12 10.20
C ILE A 126 7.59 -1.88 11.00
N LEU A 127 6.36 -1.85 11.54
CA LEU A 127 5.85 -0.70 12.28
C LEU A 127 6.63 -0.45 13.57
N GLU A 128 6.99 -1.48 14.30
CA GLU A 128 7.84 -1.37 15.49
C GLU A 128 9.23 -0.78 15.14
N PHE A 129 9.81 -1.22 14.03
CA PHE A 129 11.08 -0.69 13.55
C PHE A 129 10.96 0.79 13.17
N ASP A 130 9.93 1.17 12.43
CA ASP A 130 9.72 2.54 11.98
C ASP A 130 9.45 3.49 13.16
N HIS A 131 8.69 3.06 14.15
CA HIS A 131 8.45 3.84 15.38
C HIS A 131 9.73 4.00 16.22
N ALA A 132 10.58 2.97 16.28
CA ALA A 132 11.87 3.05 16.98
C ALA A 132 12.91 3.90 16.23
N HIS A 133 12.80 3.99 14.91
CA HIS A 133 13.75 4.66 14.02
C HIS A 133 13.06 5.67 13.10
N PRO A 134 12.41 6.72 13.64
CA PRO A 134 11.69 7.68 12.84
C PRO A 134 12.59 8.39 11.82
N THR A 135 12.09 8.52 10.61
CA THR A 135 12.81 9.19 9.53
C THR A 135 12.97 10.67 9.83
N CYS A 136 14.20 11.16 9.86
CA CYS A 136 14.55 12.56 10.07
C CYS A 136 15.08 13.21 8.78
N ALA A 137 14.31 13.13 7.70
CA ALA A 137 14.69 13.79 6.45
C ALA A 137 14.61 15.33 6.61
N LYS A 138 15.75 16.00 6.42
CA LYS A 138 15.81 17.47 6.35
C LYS A 138 15.94 17.89 4.89
N ALA A 139 14.80 17.98 4.20
CA ALA A 139 14.77 18.50 2.84
C ALA A 139 15.18 19.99 2.84
N ARG A 140 16.00 20.41 1.86
CA ARG A 140 16.38 21.80 1.64
C ARG A 140 16.19 22.13 0.18
N LEU A 141 15.51 23.23 -0.11
CA LEU A 141 15.52 23.85 -1.42
C LEU A 141 16.70 24.83 -1.46
N VAL A 142 17.44 24.75 -2.53
CA VAL A 142 18.62 25.62 -2.76
C VAL A 142 18.41 26.34 -4.08
N ASP A 143 18.59 27.65 -4.10
CA ASP A 143 18.54 28.43 -5.33
C ASP A 143 19.79 28.21 -6.21
N LYS A 144 19.80 28.82 -7.38
CA LYS A 144 20.92 28.75 -8.33
C LYS A 144 22.26 29.28 -7.77
N ASP A 145 22.21 30.11 -6.75
CA ASP A 145 23.36 30.76 -6.13
C ASP A 145 23.81 30.03 -4.84
N GLY A 146 23.16 28.90 -4.51
CA GLY A 146 23.50 28.04 -3.37
C GLY A 146 22.86 28.45 -2.04
N ASN A 147 21.93 29.41 -2.03
CA ASN A 147 21.25 29.84 -0.81
C ASN A 147 20.12 28.88 -0.44
N ILE A 148 20.02 28.57 0.84
CA ILE A 148 18.91 27.74 1.36
C ILE A 148 17.65 28.60 1.42
N LEU A 149 16.61 28.14 0.70
CA LEU A 149 15.30 28.80 0.68
C LEU A 149 14.42 28.35 1.84
N ASP A 150 13.52 29.25 2.28
CA ASP A 150 12.47 28.89 3.24
C ASP A 150 11.44 27.96 2.58
N VAL A 151 11.46 26.70 3.00
CA VAL A 151 10.54 25.67 2.45
C VAL A 151 9.12 25.75 3.02
N LYS A 152 8.86 26.54 4.08
CA LYS A 152 7.54 26.68 4.68
C LYS A 152 6.50 27.25 3.71
N SER A 153 6.94 28.20 2.88
CA SER A 153 6.09 28.79 1.84
C SER A 153 6.27 28.14 0.48
N MET A 154 7.28 27.28 0.30
CA MET A 154 7.70 26.68 -0.98
C MET A 154 7.92 27.73 -2.09
N GLY A 155 8.19 28.97 -1.73
CA GLY A 155 8.31 30.10 -2.66
C GLY A 155 6.99 30.62 -3.23
N PHE A 156 5.87 30.02 -2.90
CA PHE A 156 4.55 30.49 -3.36
C PHE A 156 4.13 31.77 -2.66
N ASN A 157 3.86 32.79 -3.44
CA ASN A 157 3.20 34.01 -2.98
C ASN A 157 1.68 33.80 -2.86
N GLN A 158 0.95 34.80 -2.44
CA GLN A 158 -0.50 34.69 -2.24
C GLN A 158 -1.27 34.49 -3.56
N ALA A 159 -0.81 35.08 -4.66
CA ALA A 159 -1.42 34.90 -5.97
C ALA A 159 -1.25 33.44 -6.46
N ASP A 160 -0.06 32.86 -6.28
CA ASP A 160 0.20 31.46 -6.63
C ASP A 160 -0.70 30.50 -5.85
N ARG A 161 -0.88 30.73 -4.55
CA ARG A 161 -1.79 29.93 -3.71
C ARG A 161 -3.24 30.01 -4.17
N MET A 162 -3.68 31.23 -4.55
CA MET A 162 -5.03 31.41 -5.10
C MET A 162 -5.18 30.76 -6.47
N ALA A 163 -4.16 30.78 -7.31
CA ALA A 163 -4.16 30.07 -8.60
C ALA A 163 -4.25 28.55 -8.41
N LEU A 164 -3.56 27.99 -7.42
CA LEU A 164 -3.68 26.57 -7.06
C LEU A 164 -5.09 26.22 -6.57
N LEU A 165 -5.68 27.03 -5.69
CA LEU A 165 -7.05 26.79 -5.23
C LEU A 165 -8.05 26.88 -6.38
N LYS A 166 -7.89 27.84 -7.28
CA LYS A 166 -8.71 27.97 -8.48
C LYS A 166 -8.55 26.76 -9.39
N LEU A 167 -7.34 26.21 -9.52
CA LEU A 167 -7.07 24.99 -10.29
C LEU A 167 -7.89 23.81 -9.77
N LEU A 168 -7.89 23.58 -8.46
CA LEU A 168 -8.64 22.51 -7.82
C LEU A 168 -10.17 22.64 -8.00
N MET A 169 -10.66 23.86 -8.22
CA MET A 169 -12.07 24.16 -8.41
C MET A 169 -12.47 24.29 -9.89
N THR A 170 -11.53 24.13 -10.81
CA THR A 170 -11.76 24.30 -12.24
C THR A 170 -12.12 22.97 -12.88
N ASP A 171 -13.16 22.99 -13.71
CA ASP A 171 -13.57 21.83 -14.49
C ASP A 171 -12.44 21.38 -15.43
N GLU A 172 -12.15 20.08 -15.44
CA GLU A 172 -11.07 19.47 -16.20
C GLU A 172 -11.11 19.85 -17.69
N LYS A 173 -12.31 19.88 -18.28
CA LYS A 173 -12.51 20.27 -19.69
C LYS A 173 -12.02 21.67 -20.04
N LYS A 174 -11.94 22.57 -19.06
CA LYS A 174 -11.40 23.92 -19.26
C LYS A 174 -9.87 23.94 -19.22
N LEU A 175 -9.25 22.85 -18.78
CA LEU A 175 -7.80 22.73 -18.66
C LEU A 175 -7.17 22.01 -19.87
N ASP A 176 -7.97 21.31 -20.67
CA ASP A 176 -7.50 20.46 -21.79
C ASP A 176 -6.55 21.14 -22.79
N ASN A 177 -6.66 22.47 -22.94
CA ASN A 177 -5.85 23.24 -23.89
C ASN A 177 -4.88 24.22 -23.21
N LEU A 178 -4.70 24.09 -21.91
CA LEU A 178 -3.81 24.95 -21.15
C LEU A 178 -2.54 24.19 -20.74
N THR A 179 -1.41 24.86 -20.82
CA THR A 179 -0.17 24.36 -20.17
C THR A 179 -0.13 24.85 -18.72
N ILE A 180 0.70 24.20 -17.91
CA ILE A 180 0.99 24.65 -16.54
C ILE A 180 1.47 26.12 -16.55
N GLN A 181 2.32 26.48 -17.52
CA GLN A 181 2.83 27.85 -17.68
C GLN A 181 1.73 28.85 -18.03
N ASP A 182 0.70 28.46 -18.81
CA ASP A 182 -0.43 29.34 -19.15
C ASP A 182 -1.33 29.59 -17.96
N TRP A 183 -1.44 28.63 -17.07
CA TRP A 183 -2.25 28.73 -15.85
C TRP A 183 -1.65 29.70 -14.82
N PHE A 184 -0.33 29.74 -14.68
CA PHE A 184 0.41 30.53 -13.69
C PHE A 184 0.94 31.89 -14.25
N LYS A 185 0.50 32.33 -15.41
CA LYS A 185 0.70 33.69 -15.92
C LYS A 185 -0.31 34.65 -15.33
#